data_b8db40d15b4253b7e2634e6bdfd150f1
#
_entry.id   b8db40d15b4253b7e2634e6bdfd150f1
#
_cell.length_a   1.000
_cell.length_b   1.000
_cell.length_c   1.000
_cell.angle_alpha   90.00
_cell.angle_beta   90.00
_cell.angle_gamma   90.00
#
_symmetry.space_group_name_H-M   'P 1'
#
loop_
_entity.id
_entity.type
_entity.pdbx_description
1 polymer ?
#
loop_
_entity_poly.entity_id
_entity_poly.type
_entity_poly.pdbx_seq_one_letter_code
_entity_poly.pdbx_strand_id
1 'polypeptide(L)'
;MSRINRFGTRKKTITRTFRIRKEWDSVLQEEAARQGISVNVLLNRLLRKYSLYSRWSNRNNDTSFPRQTLREILKTVQVESLAEAGTKSGALDAINIVNSMGLTLNYESFVYVMTEHLGGPNFARWFQCFHHTQGNKDIFHLQHDLGPEWSIFLEKYIRP
;
A
#
# COMPACT_ATOMS: atom_id res chain seq x y z
N MET A 1 -1.73 -3.87 25.15
CA MET A 1 -0.33 -3.64 24.64
C MET A 1 -0.40 -3.57 23.11
N SER A 2 -0.24 -2.40 22.55
CA SER A 2 -0.41 -2.13 21.11
C SER A 2 0.64 -2.87 20.29
N ARG A 3 0.21 -3.72 19.33
CA ARG A 3 1.08 -4.45 18.39
C ARG A 3 1.76 -3.54 17.35
N ILE A 4 1.38 -2.27 17.29
CA ILE A 4 1.96 -1.27 16.35
C ILE A 4 3.43 -0.98 16.69
N ASN A 5 3.86 -1.14 17.94
CA ASN A 5 5.25 -0.97 18.37
C ASN A 5 6.27 -1.98 17.77
N ARG A 6 5.82 -2.94 16.94
CA ARG A 6 6.77 -3.83 16.21
C ARG A 6 7.65 -3.10 15.21
N PHE A 7 7.31 -1.90 14.79
CA PHE A 7 8.04 -1.18 13.73
C PHE A 7 8.75 0.09 14.19
N GLY A 8 8.55 0.54 15.45
CA GLY A 8 9.12 1.78 15.99
C GLY A 8 10.31 1.64 16.96
N THR A 9 10.58 0.46 17.50
CA THR A 9 11.72 0.24 18.37
C THR A 9 12.99 -0.03 17.57
N ARG A 10 14.15 0.40 18.10
CA ARG A 10 15.52 0.23 17.57
C ARG A 10 15.62 -1.12 16.85
N LYS A 11 15.68 -1.08 15.51
CA LYS A 11 15.59 -2.28 14.66
C LYS A 11 16.75 -3.21 14.96
N LYS A 12 16.48 -4.29 15.69
CA LYS A 12 17.44 -5.39 15.80
C LYS A 12 17.56 -6.03 14.42
N THR A 13 18.73 -5.97 13.82
CA THR A 13 19.05 -6.65 12.57
C THR A 13 19.59 -8.04 12.89
N ILE A 14 19.23 -9.01 12.06
CA ILE A 14 19.81 -10.36 12.05
C ILE A 14 20.45 -10.60 10.70
N THR A 15 21.60 -11.25 10.68
CA THR A 15 22.25 -11.66 9.43
C THR A 15 21.69 -13.02 9.00
N ARG A 16 21.39 -13.13 7.70
CA ARG A 16 21.00 -14.39 7.05
C ARG A 16 21.82 -14.56 5.78
N THR A 17 22.34 -15.75 5.56
CA THR A 17 23.06 -16.12 4.34
C THR A 17 22.20 -17.08 3.52
N PHE A 18 22.09 -16.80 2.23
CA PHE A 18 21.36 -17.66 1.30
C PHE A 18 22.09 -17.69 -0.07
N ARG A 19 21.83 -18.74 -0.84
CA ARG A 19 22.31 -18.87 -2.21
C ARG A 19 21.20 -18.46 -3.16
N ILE A 20 21.52 -17.65 -4.16
CA ILE A 20 20.59 -17.23 -5.21
C ILE A 20 21.13 -17.68 -6.58
N ARG A 21 20.26 -17.84 -7.54
CA ARG A 21 20.66 -18.15 -8.92
C ARG A 21 21.35 -16.94 -9.53
N LYS A 22 22.36 -17.22 -10.38
CA LYS A 22 23.15 -16.18 -11.05
C LYS A 22 22.28 -15.20 -11.85
N GLU A 23 21.24 -15.71 -12.54
CA GLU A 23 20.31 -14.90 -13.32
C GLU A 23 19.56 -13.89 -12.46
N TRP A 24 19.14 -14.29 -11.25
CA TRP A 24 18.46 -13.39 -10.32
C TRP A 24 19.41 -12.36 -9.70
N ASP A 25 20.65 -12.76 -9.43
CA ASP A 25 21.69 -11.85 -8.95
C ASP A 25 21.97 -10.76 -9.98
N SER A 26 22.10 -11.10 -11.26
CA SER A 26 22.29 -10.13 -12.34
C SER A 26 21.16 -9.11 -12.39
N VAL A 27 19.89 -9.56 -12.30
CA VAL A 27 18.73 -8.66 -12.25
C VAL A 27 18.77 -7.74 -11.03
N LEU A 28 19.15 -8.25 -9.87
CA LEU A 28 19.27 -7.45 -8.66
C LEU A 28 20.38 -6.39 -8.78
N GLN A 29 21.52 -6.74 -9.37
CA GLN A 29 22.62 -5.81 -9.61
C GLN A 29 22.23 -4.70 -10.59
N GLU A 30 21.62 -5.04 -11.72
CA GLU A 30 21.12 -4.09 -12.71
C GLU A 30 20.11 -3.12 -12.10
N GLU A 31 19.14 -3.65 -11.35
CA GLU A 31 18.09 -2.82 -10.73
C GLU A 31 18.66 -1.92 -9.63
N ALA A 32 19.58 -2.43 -8.82
CA ALA A 32 20.25 -1.64 -7.80
C ALA A 32 21.09 -0.50 -8.43
N ALA A 33 21.82 -0.79 -9.50
CA ALA A 33 22.57 0.21 -10.27
C ALA A 33 21.65 1.27 -10.87
N ARG A 34 20.52 0.86 -11.49
CA ARG A 34 19.51 1.78 -12.04
C ARG A 34 18.93 2.74 -10.99
N GLN A 35 18.77 2.26 -9.74
CA GLN A 35 18.27 3.05 -8.62
C GLN A 35 19.37 3.82 -7.85
N GLY A 36 20.65 3.64 -8.18
CA GLY A 36 21.78 4.26 -7.46
C GLY A 36 21.91 3.77 -6.01
N ILE A 37 21.55 2.50 -5.72
CA ILE A 37 21.60 1.91 -4.39
C ILE A 37 22.38 0.58 -4.40
N SER A 38 22.79 0.09 -3.21
CA SER A 38 23.39 -1.24 -3.12
C SER A 38 22.35 -2.36 -3.22
N VAL A 39 22.80 -3.55 -3.67
CA VAL A 39 21.97 -4.77 -3.69
C VAL A 39 21.36 -5.08 -2.31
N ASN A 40 22.12 -4.87 -1.23
CA ASN A 40 21.62 -5.06 0.12
C ASN A 40 20.47 -4.11 0.47
N VAL A 41 20.52 -2.86 0.03
CA VAL A 41 19.42 -1.90 0.22
C VAL A 41 18.20 -2.34 -0.59
N LEU A 42 18.41 -2.78 -1.84
CA LEU A 42 17.34 -3.31 -2.68
C LEU A 42 16.68 -4.54 -2.05
N LEU A 43 17.46 -5.52 -1.61
CA LEU A 43 16.96 -6.72 -0.93
C LEU A 43 16.15 -6.38 0.34
N ASN A 44 16.62 -5.45 1.16
CA ASN A 44 15.87 -5.00 2.34
C ASN A 44 14.54 -4.34 1.96
N ARG A 45 14.48 -3.58 0.86
CA ARG A 45 13.23 -3.02 0.34
C ARG A 45 12.27 -4.12 -0.13
N LEU A 46 12.77 -5.14 -0.84
CA LEU A 46 11.98 -6.29 -1.31
C LEU A 46 11.43 -7.10 -0.13
N LEU A 47 12.27 -7.38 0.87
CA LEU A 47 11.86 -8.09 2.09
C LEU A 47 10.82 -7.28 2.89
N ARG A 48 11.01 -5.96 2.99
CA ARG A 48 10.01 -5.07 3.61
C ARG A 48 8.69 -5.12 2.85
N LYS A 49 8.72 -4.98 1.53
CA LYS A 49 7.51 -5.06 0.69
C LYS A 49 6.81 -6.40 0.86
N TYR A 50 7.54 -7.50 0.81
CA TYR A 50 6.97 -8.84 1.02
C TYR A 50 6.33 -8.97 2.41
N SER A 51 7.04 -8.54 3.46
CA SER A 51 6.60 -8.69 4.85
C SER A 51 5.38 -7.82 5.21
N LEU A 52 5.27 -6.64 4.61
CA LEU A 52 4.25 -5.67 4.97
C LEU A 52 3.08 -5.60 3.97
N TYR A 53 3.26 -6.10 2.74
CA TYR A 53 2.26 -6.01 1.69
C TYR A 53 2.06 -7.33 0.93
N SER A 54 3.06 -7.81 0.17
CA SER A 54 2.84 -8.86 -0.83
C SER A 54 2.29 -10.17 -0.25
N ARG A 55 2.72 -10.56 0.94
CA ARG A 55 2.20 -11.77 1.60
C ARG A 55 0.70 -11.69 1.93
N TRP A 56 0.19 -10.48 2.19
CA TRP A 56 -1.22 -10.24 2.49
C TRP A 56 -2.03 -10.17 1.21
N SER A 57 -1.53 -9.40 0.23
CA SER A 57 -2.09 -9.32 -1.11
C SER A 57 -2.25 -10.72 -1.74
N ASN A 58 -1.23 -11.57 -1.62
CA ASN A 58 -1.30 -12.96 -2.10
C ASN A 58 -2.36 -13.80 -1.36
N ARG A 59 -2.54 -13.59 -0.05
CA ARG A 59 -3.56 -14.31 0.73
C ARG A 59 -4.98 -13.86 0.41
N ASN A 60 -5.15 -12.57 0.10
CA ASN A 60 -6.43 -11.99 -0.27
C ASN A 60 -6.78 -12.21 -1.75
N ASN A 61 -5.88 -12.85 -2.53
CA ASN A 61 -6.01 -13.01 -3.99
C ASN A 61 -6.18 -11.67 -4.72
N ASP A 62 -5.47 -10.62 -4.27
CA ASP A 62 -5.53 -9.32 -4.91
C ASP A 62 -5.07 -9.42 -6.36
N THR A 63 -5.78 -8.73 -7.25
CA THR A 63 -5.44 -8.66 -8.67
C THR A 63 -4.76 -7.34 -8.99
N SER A 64 -3.73 -7.38 -9.82
CA SER A 64 -3.02 -6.18 -10.28
C SER A 64 -3.39 -5.86 -11.73
N PHE A 65 -3.67 -4.58 -11.98
CA PHE A 65 -3.88 -4.05 -13.33
C PHE A 65 -2.83 -2.99 -13.67
N PRO A 66 -2.39 -2.88 -14.94
CA PRO A 66 -1.70 -1.68 -15.41
C PRO A 66 -2.58 -0.46 -15.17
N ARG A 67 -2.00 0.65 -14.71
CA ARG A 67 -2.75 1.87 -14.39
C ARG A 67 -3.60 2.37 -15.55
N GLN A 68 -3.06 2.34 -16.77
CA GLN A 68 -3.79 2.76 -17.97
C GLN A 68 -5.02 1.86 -18.21
N THR A 69 -4.88 0.55 -18.07
CA THR A 69 -6.00 -0.39 -18.21
C THR A 69 -7.10 -0.10 -17.19
N LEU A 70 -6.72 0.10 -15.92
CA LEU A 70 -7.69 0.44 -14.88
C LEU A 70 -8.41 1.77 -15.20
N ARG A 71 -7.67 2.79 -15.65
CA ARG A 71 -8.25 4.09 -16.04
C ARG A 71 -9.29 3.92 -17.15
N GLU A 72 -9.01 3.14 -18.19
CA GLU A 72 -9.96 2.94 -19.29
C GLU A 72 -11.20 2.15 -18.82
N ILE A 73 -11.04 1.17 -17.93
CA ILE A 73 -12.18 0.46 -17.32
C ILE A 73 -13.05 1.44 -16.52
N LEU A 74 -12.45 2.27 -15.67
CA LEU A 74 -13.19 3.21 -14.83
C LEU A 74 -14.02 4.21 -15.65
N LYS A 75 -13.52 4.68 -16.78
CA LYS A 75 -14.26 5.59 -17.68
C LYS A 75 -15.55 4.98 -18.27
N THR A 76 -15.67 3.66 -18.29
CA THR A 76 -16.87 2.97 -18.80
C THR A 76 -17.93 2.75 -17.73
N VAL A 77 -17.61 3.01 -16.47
CA VAL A 77 -18.49 2.76 -15.33
C VAL A 77 -19.28 4.04 -14.99
N GLN A 78 -20.57 3.90 -14.73
CA GLN A 78 -21.42 5.02 -14.28
C GLN A 78 -20.99 5.51 -12.89
N VAL A 79 -21.12 6.81 -12.67
CA VAL A 79 -20.69 7.49 -11.43
C VAL A 79 -21.36 6.89 -10.18
N GLU A 80 -22.67 6.61 -10.27
CA GLU A 80 -23.44 6.02 -9.20
C GLU A 80 -22.94 4.63 -8.83
N SER A 81 -22.60 3.82 -9.84
CA SER A 81 -22.04 2.48 -9.64
C SER A 81 -20.65 2.53 -9.00
N LEU A 82 -19.81 3.52 -9.35
CA LEU A 82 -18.51 3.74 -8.72
C LEU A 82 -18.66 4.12 -7.24
N ALA A 83 -19.60 5.01 -6.93
CA ALA A 83 -19.88 5.42 -5.55
C ALA A 83 -20.38 4.24 -4.70
N GLU A 84 -21.30 3.44 -5.24
CA GLU A 84 -21.81 2.23 -4.58
C GLU A 84 -20.71 1.19 -4.36
N ALA A 85 -19.88 0.94 -5.38
CA ALA A 85 -18.74 0.03 -5.29
C ALA A 85 -17.75 0.51 -4.23
N GLY A 86 -17.44 1.81 -4.18
CA GLY A 86 -16.57 2.41 -3.16
C GLY A 86 -17.11 2.16 -1.75
N THR A 87 -18.38 2.45 -1.51
CA THR A 87 -19.03 2.23 -0.21
C THR A 87 -18.98 0.76 0.22
N LYS A 88 -19.37 -0.16 -0.66
CA LYS A 88 -19.37 -1.60 -0.36
C LYS A 88 -17.95 -2.13 -0.09
N SER A 89 -16.99 -1.77 -0.96
CA SER A 89 -15.61 -2.23 -0.80
C SER A 89 -14.95 -1.64 0.43
N GLY A 90 -15.12 -0.33 0.69
CA GLY A 90 -14.52 0.34 1.84
C GLY A 90 -14.95 -0.26 3.18
N ALA A 91 -16.24 -0.58 3.33
CA ALA A 91 -16.77 -1.20 4.53
C ALA A 91 -16.18 -2.61 4.78
N LEU A 92 -15.97 -3.40 3.72
CA LEU A 92 -15.40 -4.75 3.82
C LEU A 92 -13.88 -4.72 4.00
N ASP A 93 -13.19 -3.93 3.20
CA ASP A 93 -11.73 -3.93 3.15
C ASP A 93 -11.09 -3.31 4.39
N ALA A 94 -11.73 -2.31 5.00
CA ALA A 94 -11.22 -1.68 6.22
C ALA A 94 -10.98 -2.73 7.33
N ILE A 95 -11.94 -3.63 7.53
CA ILE A 95 -11.85 -4.72 8.52
C ILE A 95 -10.82 -5.78 8.06
N ASN A 96 -10.87 -6.18 6.79
CA ASN A 96 -10.01 -7.23 6.24
C ASN A 96 -8.54 -6.81 6.26
N ILE A 97 -8.22 -5.59 5.86
CA ILE A 97 -6.84 -5.06 5.86
C ILE A 97 -6.32 -5.04 7.30
N VAL A 98 -7.06 -4.44 8.23
CA VAL A 98 -6.64 -4.31 9.64
C VAL A 98 -6.42 -5.69 10.27
N ASN A 99 -7.37 -6.63 10.09
CA ASN A 99 -7.28 -7.97 10.63
C ASN A 99 -6.13 -8.78 10.00
N SER A 100 -5.98 -8.72 8.67
CA SER A 100 -4.93 -9.45 7.96
C SER A 100 -3.53 -9.01 8.40
N MET A 101 -3.36 -7.75 8.74
CA MET A 101 -2.10 -7.18 9.23
C MET A 101 -1.91 -7.39 10.73
N GLY A 102 -2.90 -7.89 11.46
CA GLY A 102 -2.89 -8.03 12.90
C GLY A 102 -2.84 -6.69 13.63
N LEU A 103 -3.41 -5.66 13.03
CA LEU A 103 -3.57 -4.33 13.63
C LEU A 103 -4.83 -4.28 14.49
N THR A 104 -4.91 -3.31 15.38
CA THR A 104 -6.12 -2.97 16.12
C THR A 104 -6.88 -1.91 15.34
N LEU A 105 -8.21 -2.01 15.28
CA LEU A 105 -9.04 -1.01 14.62
C LEU A 105 -9.06 0.26 15.48
N ASN A 106 -8.24 1.23 15.13
CA ASN A 106 -8.12 2.54 15.79
C ASN A 106 -7.57 3.58 14.80
N TYR A 107 -7.50 4.82 15.24
CA TYR A 107 -7.05 5.95 14.42
C TYR A 107 -5.60 5.77 13.91
N GLU A 108 -4.69 5.27 14.74
CA GLU A 108 -3.29 5.04 14.33
C GLU A 108 -3.19 4.02 13.19
N SER A 109 -4.00 2.96 13.25
CA SER A 109 -4.08 1.96 12.18
C SER A 109 -4.68 2.55 10.91
N PHE A 110 -5.67 3.43 11.02
CA PHE A 110 -6.22 4.17 9.89
C PHE A 110 -5.15 5.03 9.22
N VAL A 111 -4.42 5.86 9.99
CA VAL A 111 -3.32 6.67 9.46
C VAL A 111 -2.29 5.79 8.75
N TYR A 112 -1.89 4.68 9.37
CA TYR A 112 -0.94 3.73 8.77
C TYR A 112 -1.45 3.14 7.45
N VAL A 113 -2.72 2.72 7.40
CA VAL A 113 -3.33 2.18 6.17
C VAL A 113 -3.33 3.24 5.07
N MET A 114 -3.72 4.46 5.39
CA MET A 114 -3.78 5.55 4.41
C MET A 114 -2.38 5.95 3.90
N THR A 115 -1.42 6.15 4.79
CA THR A 115 -0.10 6.70 4.42
C THR A 115 0.88 5.65 3.89
N GLU A 116 0.82 4.42 4.42
CA GLU A 116 1.78 3.36 4.09
C GLU A 116 1.15 2.26 3.21
N HIS A 117 0.01 1.69 3.59
CA HIS A 117 -0.54 0.53 2.89
C HIS A 117 -1.16 0.90 1.53
N LEU A 118 -2.06 1.86 1.49
CA LEU A 118 -2.71 2.31 0.25
C LEU A 118 -1.88 3.37 -0.48
N GLY A 119 -1.30 4.33 0.27
CA GLY A 119 -0.57 5.48 -0.28
C GLY A 119 0.94 5.30 -0.40
N GLY A 120 1.51 4.30 0.25
CA GLY A 120 2.97 4.11 0.27
C GLY A 120 3.56 3.70 -1.08
N PRO A 121 4.75 4.22 -1.44
CA PRO A 121 5.35 3.99 -2.75
C PRO A 121 5.74 2.53 -3.01
N ASN A 122 5.85 1.74 -1.96
CA ASN A 122 6.26 0.32 -2.04
C ASN A 122 5.09 -0.68 -1.90
N PHE A 123 3.86 -0.19 -1.76
CA PHE A 123 2.69 -1.02 -1.49
C PHE A 123 1.62 -0.91 -2.59
N ALA A 124 0.35 -0.72 -2.23
CA ALA A 124 -0.74 -0.69 -3.20
C ALA A 124 -0.64 0.46 -4.21
N ARG A 125 -0.13 1.62 -3.80
CA ARG A 125 0.07 2.81 -4.63
C ARG A 125 -1.22 3.29 -5.31
N TRP A 126 -2.33 3.24 -4.58
CA TRP A 126 -3.62 3.71 -5.06
C TRP A 126 -3.63 5.23 -5.26
N PHE A 127 -2.86 5.92 -4.39
CA PHE A 127 -2.64 7.35 -4.40
C PHE A 127 -1.30 7.67 -3.71
N GLN A 128 -0.87 8.92 -3.73
CA GLN A 128 0.09 9.47 -2.78
C GLN A 128 -0.70 10.14 -1.67
N CYS A 129 -0.33 9.87 -0.42
CA CYS A 129 -1.00 10.42 0.74
C CYS A 129 -0.08 11.37 1.50
N PHE A 130 -0.48 12.61 1.64
CA PHE A 130 0.17 13.61 2.49
C PHE A 130 -0.74 13.88 3.69
N HIS A 131 -0.25 13.58 4.88
CA HIS A 131 -0.99 13.75 6.12
C HIS A 131 -0.33 14.83 6.99
N HIS A 132 -1.13 15.75 7.53
CA HIS A 132 -0.69 16.71 8.53
C HIS A 132 -1.86 17.09 9.44
N THR A 133 -1.52 17.54 10.65
CA THR A 133 -2.49 18.01 11.64
C THR A 133 -2.53 19.52 11.64
N GLN A 134 -3.72 20.12 11.57
CA GLN A 134 -3.96 21.55 11.68
C GLN A 134 -4.98 21.83 12.81
N GLY A 135 -4.50 22.35 13.93
CA GLY A 135 -5.31 22.50 15.14
C GLY A 135 -5.75 21.14 15.67
N ASN A 136 -7.09 20.91 15.69
CA ASN A 136 -7.71 19.67 16.15
C ASN A 136 -8.23 18.79 14.97
N LYS A 137 -7.77 19.06 13.75
CA LYS A 137 -8.17 18.33 12.53
C LYS A 137 -6.97 17.68 11.88
N ASP A 138 -7.14 16.43 11.46
CA ASP A 138 -6.20 15.74 10.59
C ASP A 138 -6.64 15.88 9.14
N ILE A 139 -5.70 16.30 8.30
CA ILE A 139 -5.92 16.56 6.88
C ILE A 139 -5.12 15.55 6.07
N PHE A 140 -5.81 14.83 5.20
CA PHE A 140 -5.23 13.88 4.26
C PHE A 140 -5.41 14.40 2.84
N HIS A 141 -4.31 14.70 2.18
CA HIS A 141 -4.31 15.04 0.76
C HIS A 141 -3.96 13.79 -0.05
N LEU A 142 -4.86 13.39 -0.92
CA LEU A 142 -4.69 12.22 -1.77
C LEU A 142 -4.47 12.68 -3.20
N GLN A 143 -3.36 12.26 -3.80
CA GLN A 143 -3.01 12.58 -5.18
C GLN A 143 -2.86 11.28 -5.99
N HIS A 144 -3.53 11.20 -7.13
CA HIS A 144 -3.45 10.08 -8.05
C HIS A 144 -3.61 10.53 -9.51
N ASP A 145 -3.31 9.62 -10.43
CA ASP A 145 -3.34 9.84 -11.88
C ASP A 145 -4.39 8.96 -12.61
N LEU A 146 -5.34 8.37 -11.86
CA LEU A 146 -6.34 7.43 -12.40
C LEU A 146 -7.62 8.09 -12.92
N GLY A 147 -7.72 9.43 -12.88
CA GLY A 147 -8.89 10.16 -13.39
C GLY A 147 -9.94 10.46 -12.31
N PRO A 148 -10.93 11.32 -12.62
CA PRO A 148 -11.96 11.73 -11.67
C PRO A 148 -12.82 10.56 -11.18
N GLU A 149 -13.02 9.54 -11.98
CA GLU A 149 -13.78 8.32 -11.64
C GLU A 149 -13.17 7.63 -10.41
N TRP A 150 -11.83 7.57 -10.35
CA TRP A 150 -11.13 7.03 -9.19
C TRP A 150 -11.30 7.89 -7.94
N SER A 151 -11.39 9.21 -8.07
CA SER A 151 -11.68 10.11 -6.95
C SER A 151 -13.06 9.83 -6.34
N ILE A 152 -14.06 9.60 -7.19
CA ILE A 152 -15.43 9.29 -6.76
C ILE A 152 -15.45 7.96 -5.97
N PHE A 153 -14.80 6.94 -6.52
CA PHE A 153 -14.66 5.65 -5.84
C PHE A 153 -13.93 5.81 -4.49
N LEU A 154 -12.79 6.48 -4.47
CA LEU A 154 -11.97 6.67 -3.27
C LEU A 154 -12.69 7.45 -2.17
N GLU A 155 -13.45 8.48 -2.52
CA GLU A 155 -14.24 9.24 -1.53
C GLU A 155 -15.17 8.32 -0.75
N LYS A 156 -15.89 7.46 -1.45
CA LYS A 156 -16.84 6.52 -0.83
C LYS A 156 -16.15 5.33 -0.18
N TYR A 157 -15.01 4.90 -0.70
CA TYR A 157 -14.21 3.85 -0.11
C TYR A 157 -13.62 4.24 1.26
N ILE A 158 -13.18 5.49 1.40
CA ILE A 158 -12.58 5.98 2.64
C ILE A 158 -13.64 6.42 3.67
N ARG A 159 -14.82 6.84 3.18
CA ARG A 159 -15.97 7.30 3.99
C ARG A 159 -17.22 6.53 3.60
N PRO A 160 -17.26 5.21 3.84
CA PRO A 160 -18.37 4.36 3.44
C PRO A 160 -19.68 4.67 4.19
#